data_929396a4ba06c3673cdba73306800945
#
_entry.id   929396a4ba06c3673cdba73306800945
#
_cell.length_a   1.000
_cell.length_b   1.000
_cell.length_c   1.000
_cell.angle_alpha   90.00
_cell.angle_beta   90.00
_cell.angle_gamma   90.00
#
_symmetry.space_group_name_H-M   'P 1'
#
loop_
_entity.id
_entity.type
_entity.pdbx_description
1 polymer ?
#
loop_
_entity_poly.entity_id
_entity_poly.type
_entity_poly.pdbx_seq_one_letter_code
_entity_poly.pdbx_strand_id
1 'polypeptide(L)'
;VYKLTVSGFALNYTTPCGLMGGEPYRIMELKPYTGVSKATSSVILYVMMHIFSHFWFWFLSIFLFVAMYPVGVPMGIMLVLIGAFCLLGIYFFSRGYRTGMAQKGIRILTHIPMVKKWARGFAESKKETLEQIDDQIAMLHGQHKRTFYLSLFSEVAARVLQSVEI
;
A
#
# COMPACT_ATOMS: atom_id res chain seq x y z
N VAL A 1 15.66 -9.80 8.72
CA VAL A 1 14.30 -9.66 8.19
C VAL A 1 13.27 -10.09 9.23
N TYR A 2 13.30 -11.33 9.75
CA TYR A 2 12.31 -11.85 10.70
C TYR A 2 12.11 -10.97 11.95
N LYS A 3 13.21 -10.60 12.66
CA LYS A 3 13.14 -9.70 13.81
C LYS A 3 12.47 -8.36 13.47
N LEU A 4 12.82 -7.78 12.32
CA LEU A 4 12.26 -6.52 11.85
C LEU A 4 10.76 -6.61 11.61
N THR A 5 10.30 -7.72 11.06
CA THR A 5 8.88 -7.97 10.80
C THR A 5 8.10 -8.10 12.10
N VAL A 6 8.56 -8.96 13.01
CA VAL A 6 7.90 -9.20 14.30
C VAL A 6 7.86 -7.93 15.15
N SER A 7 9.00 -7.22 15.30
CA SER A 7 9.06 -5.97 16.08
C SER A 7 8.20 -4.86 15.45
N GLY A 8 8.18 -4.76 14.12
CA GLY A 8 7.33 -3.79 13.43
C GLY A 8 5.83 -4.06 13.63
N PHE A 9 5.41 -5.32 13.60
CA PHE A 9 4.03 -5.69 13.92
C PHE A 9 3.70 -5.42 15.39
N ALA A 10 4.56 -5.82 16.33
CA ALA A 10 4.34 -5.55 17.75
C ALA A 10 4.15 -4.04 18.02
N LEU A 11 4.96 -3.19 17.40
CA LEU A 11 4.85 -1.73 17.51
C LEU A 11 3.53 -1.21 16.91
N ASN A 12 3.05 -1.77 15.81
CA ASN A 12 1.77 -1.39 15.23
C ASN A 12 0.58 -1.70 16.16
N TYR A 13 0.65 -2.78 16.94
CA TYR A 13 -0.38 -3.13 17.92
C TYR A 13 -0.29 -2.34 19.22
N THR A 14 0.90 -1.92 19.62
CA THR A 14 1.12 -1.21 20.89
C THR A 14 1.00 0.31 20.77
N THR A 15 1.11 0.87 19.56
CA THR A 15 0.99 2.31 19.36
C THR A 15 -0.46 2.71 19.14
N PRO A 16 -0.96 3.77 19.82
CA PRO A 16 -2.34 4.24 19.69
C PRO A 16 -2.66 4.83 18.30
N CYS A 17 -1.66 5.10 17.49
CA CYS A 17 -1.81 5.59 16.12
C CYS A 17 -2.11 4.48 15.09
N GLY A 18 -2.40 3.25 15.52
CA GLY A 18 -2.62 2.12 14.63
C GLY A 18 -1.39 1.85 13.75
N LEU A 19 -1.56 1.39 12.56
CA LEU A 19 -0.55 0.96 11.59
C LEU A 19 0.68 1.90 11.33
N MET A 20 0.87 2.98 12.10
CA MET A 20 1.93 3.97 11.87
C MET A 20 3.18 3.83 12.76
N GLY A 21 3.18 2.92 13.74
CA GLY A 21 4.32 2.80 14.68
C GLY A 21 5.46 1.94 14.14
N GLY A 22 5.17 0.91 13.39
CA GLY A 22 6.13 -0.06 12.87
C GLY A 22 6.92 0.41 11.66
N GLU A 23 6.34 1.27 10.81
CA GLU A 23 6.98 1.74 9.59
C GLU A 23 8.18 2.65 9.87
N PRO A 24 8.09 3.68 10.73
CA PRO A 24 9.26 4.47 11.13
C PRO A 24 10.36 3.63 11.77
N TYR A 25 9.99 2.66 12.61
CA TYR A 25 10.94 1.74 13.21
C TYR A 25 11.68 0.92 12.15
N ARG A 26 10.96 0.37 11.17
CA ARG A 26 11.57 -0.39 10.05
C ARG A 26 12.55 0.47 9.25
N ILE A 27 12.21 1.74 8.99
CA ILE A 27 13.11 2.68 8.30
C ILE A 27 14.37 2.91 9.13
N MET A 28 14.23 3.16 10.43
CA MET A 28 15.36 3.41 11.33
C MET A 28 16.31 2.21 11.39
N GLU A 29 15.77 1.00 11.48
CA GLU A 29 16.57 -0.23 11.56
C GLU A 29 17.24 -0.58 10.21
N LEU A 30 16.61 -0.30 9.08
CA LEU A 30 17.19 -0.54 7.75
C LEU A 30 18.20 0.53 7.32
N LYS A 31 18.09 1.75 7.84
CA LYS A 31 18.93 2.88 7.49
C LYS A 31 20.44 2.59 7.50
N PRO A 32 21.04 1.94 8.54
CA PRO A 32 22.46 1.68 8.59
C PRO A 32 22.95 0.70 7.51
N TYR A 33 22.07 -0.15 6.99
CA TYR A 33 22.45 -1.19 6.01
C TYR A 33 22.22 -0.76 4.56
N THR A 34 21.20 0.05 4.30
CA THR A 34 20.77 0.36 2.92
C THR A 34 20.77 1.85 2.58
N GLY A 35 20.99 2.70 3.58
CA GLY A 35 20.81 4.14 3.45
C GLY A 35 19.34 4.58 3.59
N VAL A 36 19.14 5.86 3.86
CA VAL A 36 17.80 6.43 4.16
C VAL A 36 16.84 6.27 2.97
N SER A 37 17.27 6.60 1.76
CA SER A 37 16.42 6.58 0.58
C SER A 37 15.92 5.18 0.24
N LYS A 38 16.81 4.17 0.24
CA LYS A 38 16.44 2.77 -0.03
C LYS A 38 15.59 2.18 1.10
N ALA A 39 15.88 2.48 2.36
CA ALA A 39 15.09 2.04 3.48
C ALA A 39 13.66 2.59 3.40
N THR A 40 13.51 3.89 3.13
CA THR A 40 12.21 4.55 3.01
C THR A 40 11.41 4.02 1.84
N SER A 41 12.01 3.91 0.64
CA SER A 41 11.31 3.38 -0.54
C SER A 41 10.88 1.93 -0.37
N SER A 42 11.67 1.09 0.31
CA SER A 42 11.31 -0.30 0.59
C SER A 42 10.11 -0.40 1.53
N VAL A 43 10.04 0.43 2.56
CA VAL A 43 8.91 0.45 3.49
C VAL A 43 7.67 1.03 2.82
N ILE A 44 7.79 2.08 2.03
CA ILE A 44 6.66 2.63 1.25
C ILE A 44 6.13 1.57 0.28
N LEU A 45 7.00 0.90 -0.45
CA LEU A 45 6.61 -0.17 -1.37
C LEU A 45 5.88 -1.30 -0.63
N TYR A 46 6.38 -1.71 0.54
CA TYR A 46 5.73 -2.71 1.38
C TYR A 46 4.30 -2.28 1.78
N VAL A 47 4.14 -1.07 2.30
CA VAL A 47 2.82 -0.53 2.68
C VAL A 47 1.88 -0.43 1.48
N MET A 48 2.38 0.02 0.33
CA MET A 48 1.60 0.06 -0.91
C MET A 48 1.14 -1.32 -1.36
N MET A 49 2.02 -2.33 -1.33
CA MET A 49 1.68 -3.72 -1.66
C MET A 49 0.62 -4.26 -0.70
N HIS A 50 0.76 -3.95 0.58
CA HIS A 50 -0.17 -4.35 1.61
C HIS A 50 -1.57 -3.76 1.38
N ILE A 51 -1.69 -2.46 1.07
CA ILE A 51 -2.95 -1.81 0.72
C ILE A 51 -3.51 -2.37 -0.59
N PHE A 52 -2.67 -2.58 -1.59
CA PHE A 52 -3.07 -3.13 -2.89
C PHE A 52 -3.65 -4.54 -2.76
N SER A 53 -3.05 -5.39 -1.90
CA SER A 53 -3.57 -6.73 -1.61
C SER A 53 -4.95 -6.71 -0.95
N HIS A 54 -5.29 -5.67 -0.16
CA HIS A 54 -6.63 -5.52 0.41
C HIS A 54 -7.69 -5.30 -0.66
N PHE A 55 -7.43 -4.45 -1.66
CA PHE A 55 -8.37 -4.23 -2.75
C PHE A 55 -8.63 -5.51 -3.55
N TRP A 56 -7.58 -6.31 -3.81
CA TRP A 56 -7.72 -7.61 -4.45
C TRP A 56 -8.51 -8.60 -3.59
N PHE A 57 -8.20 -8.65 -2.30
CA PHE A 57 -8.91 -9.53 -1.36
C PHE A 57 -10.40 -9.19 -1.28
N TRP A 58 -10.74 -7.91 -1.12
CA TRP A 58 -12.13 -7.46 -1.08
C TRP A 58 -12.87 -7.73 -2.39
N PHE A 59 -12.22 -7.48 -3.51
CA PHE A 59 -12.79 -7.76 -4.82
C PHE A 59 -13.11 -9.25 -5.00
N LEU A 60 -12.17 -10.14 -4.66
CA LEU A 60 -12.36 -11.58 -4.70
C LEU A 60 -13.45 -12.05 -3.72
N SER A 61 -13.51 -11.46 -2.52
CA SER A 61 -14.54 -11.76 -1.52
C SER A 61 -15.94 -11.41 -2.00
N ILE A 62 -16.11 -10.28 -2.69
CA ILE A 62 -17.40 -9.91 -3.31
C ILE A 62 -17.81 -10.96 -4.33
N PHE A 63 -16.89 -11.36 -5.20
CA PHE A 63 -17.17 -12.35 -6.23
C PHE A 63 -17.57 -13.70 -5.63
N LEU A 64 -16.84 -14.16 -4.60
CA LEU A 64 -17.13 -15.39 -3.89
C LEU A 64 -18.51 -15.33 -3.19
N PHE A 65 -18.81 -14.20 -2.54
CA PHE A 65 -20.09 -14.00 -1.85
C PHE A 65 -21.26 -14.08 -2.82
N VAL A 66 -21.19 -13.40 -3.97
CA VAL A 66 -22.24 -13.41 -5.01
C VAL A 66 -22.42 -14.82 -5.61
N ALA A 67 -21.33 -15.60 -5.70
CA ALA A 67 -21.40 -16.97 -6.22
C ALA A 67 -22.05 -17.95 -5.23
N MET A 68 -21.92 -17.70 -3.90
CA MET A 68 -22.40 -18.62 -2.86
C MET A 68 -23.77 -18.27 -2.31
N TYR A 69 -24.20 -17.02 -2.38
CA TYR A 69 -25.44 -16.54 -1.76
C TYR A 69 -26.34 -15.82 -2.76
N PRO A 70 -27.66 -16.06 -2.72
CA PRO A 70 -28.61 -15.30 -3.50
C PRO A 70 -28.65 -13.84 -3.03
N VAL A 71 -28.39 -12.92 -3.91
CA VAL A 71 -28.25 -11.50 -3.59
C VAL A 71 -29.53 -10.75 -3.94
N GLY A 72 -30.18 -10.15 -2.93
CA GLY A 72 -31.33 -9.26 -3.14
C GLY A 72 -30.88 -7.91 -3.78
N VAL A 73 -31.83 -7.20 -4.38
CA VAL A 73 -31.54 -5.95 -5.12
C VAL A 73 -30.78 -4.91 -4.29
N PRO A 74 -31.13 -4.58 -3.02
CA PRO A 74 -30.40 -3.60 -2.24
C PRO A 74 -28.97 -4.01 -1.97
N MET A 75 -28.74 -5.27 -1.63
CA MET A 75 -27.42 -5.84 -1.40
C MET A 75 -26.59 -5.84 -2.68
N GLY A 76 -27.19 -6.16 -3.81
CA GLY A 76 -26.54 -6.13 -5.12
C GLY A 76 -26.00 -4.74 -5.47
N ILE A 77 -26.78 -3.69 -5.22
CA ILE A 77 -26.35 -2.30 -5.45
C ILE A 77 -25.13 -1.97 -4.57
N MET A 78 -25.16 -2.31 -3.28
CA MET A 78 -24.02 -2.08 -2.38
C MET A 78 -22.77 -2.82 -2.85
N LEU A 79 -22.90 -4.10 -3.24
CA LEU A 79 -21.76 -4.89 -3.70
C LEU A 79 -21.16 -4.34 -5.01
N VAL A 80 -22.00 -3.84 -5.93
CA VAL A 80 -21.53 -3.18 -7.16
C VAL A 80 -20.76 -1.90 -6.83
N LEU A 81 -21.23 -1.07 -5.90
CA LEU A 81 -20.56 0.16 -5.49
C LEU A 81 -19.19 -0.14 -4.84
N ILE A 82 -19.14 -1.11 -3.94
CA ILE A 82 -17.89 -1.54 -3.29
C ILE A 82 -16.95 -2.16 -4.34
N GLY A 83 -17.46 -2.99 -5.25
CA GLY A 83 -16.70 -3.57 -6.34
C GLY A 83 -16.10 -2.52 -7.28
N ALA A 84 -16.88 -1.51 -7.66
CA ALA A 84 -16.41 -0.38 -8.44
C ALA A 84 -15.32 0.41 -7.71
N PHE A 85 -15.47 0.64 -6.41
CA PHE A 85 -14.45 1.26 -5.57
C PHE A 85 -13.15 0.42 -5.53
N CYS A 86 -13.26 -0.91 -5.38
CA CYS A 86 -12.11 -1.80 -5.42
C CYS A 86 -11.40 -1.75 -6.77
N LEU A 87 -12.13 -1.78 -7.88
CA LEU A 87 -11.56 -1.68 -9.24
C LEU A 87 -10.86 -0.33 -9.46
N LEU A 88 -11.44 0.77 -8.99
CA LEU A 88 -10.78 2.07 -9.02
C LEU A 88 -9.48 2.07 -8.20
N GLY A 89 -9.48 1.47 -7.02
CA GLY A 89 -8.30 1.28 -6.19
C GLY A 89 -7.22 0.46 -6.93
N ILE A 90 -7.58 -0.69 -7.48
CA ILE A 90 -6.68 -1.55 -8.25
C ILE A 90 -6.10 -0.80 -9.45
N TYR A 91 -6.92 -0.08 -10.21
CA TYR A 91 -6.48 0.73 -11.33
C TYR A 91 -5.50 1.83 -10.90
N PHE A 92 -5.85 2.58 -9.84
CA PHE A 92 -5.01 3.67 -9.33
C PHE A 92 -3.65 3.17 -8.86
N PHE A 93 -3.61 2.08 -8.08
CA PHE A 93 -2.37 1.48 -7.62
C PHE A 93 -1.55 0.90 -8.77
N SER A 94 -2.17 0.15 -9.70
CA SER A 94 -1.47 -0.42 -10.86
C SER A 94 -0.83 0.66 -11.75
N ARG A 95 -1.53 1.79 -11.91
CA ARG A 95 -1.00 2.93 -12.66
C ARG A 95 0.08 3.67 -11.87
N GLY A 96 -0.10 3.77 -10.55
CA GLY A 96 0.85 4.43 -9.65
C GLY A 96 2.22 3.77 -9.63
N TYR A 97 2.27 2.45 -9.58
CA TYR A 97 3.52 1.69 -9.66
C TYR A 97 4.32 1.96 -10.94
N ARG A 98 3.65 2.34 -12.04
CA ARG A 98 4.31 2.63 -13.32
C ARG A 98 4.81 4.07 -13.47
N THR A 99 4.17 5.01 -12.78
CA THR A 99 4.35 6.45 -13.08
C THR A 99 4.85 7.27 -11.91
N GLY A 100 5.31 6.64 -10.83
CA GLY A 100 5.71 7.32 -9.60
C GLY A 100 4.50 7.77 -8.77
N MET A 101 4.40 7.29 -7.54
CA MET A 101 3.28 7.61 -6.65
C MET A 101 3.62 8.68 -5.62
N ALA A 102 4.89 8.81 -5.21
CA ALA A 102 5.27 9.75 -4.17
C ALA A 102 5.04 11.20 -4.62
N GLN A 103 5.48 11.55 -5.82
CA GLN A 103 5.27 12.89 -6.37
C GLN A 103 3.79 13.19 -6.66
N LYS A 104 3.06 12.21 -7.23
CA LYS A 104 1.64 12.39 -7.53
C LYS A 104 0.79 12.49 -6.27
N GLY A 105 1.07 11.67 -5.26
CA GLY A 105 0.40 11.72 -3.96
C GLY A 105 0.56 13.09 -3.31
N ILE A 106 1.77 13.64 -3.29
CA ILE A 106 2.02 14.98 -2.76
C ILE A 106 1.32 16.05 -3.62
N ARG A 107 1.33 15.93 -4.94
CA ARG A 107 0.61 16.86 -5.82
C ARG A 107 -0.89 16.86 -5.54
N ILE A 108 -1.51 15.71 -5.28
CA ILE A 108 -2.91 15.63 -4.87
C ILE A 108 -3.11 16.32 -3.52
N LEU A 109 -2.24 16.10 -2.54
CA LEU A 109 -2.27 16.77 -1.24
C LEU A 109 -2.14 18.29 -1.36
N THR A 110 -1.40 18.81 -2.35
CA THR A 110 -1.31 20.26 -2.58
C THR A 110 -2.61 20.87 -3.10
N HIS A 111 -3.57 20.10 -3.59
CA HIS A 111 -4.90 20.57 -3.99
C HIS A 111 -5.87 20.66 -2.83
N ILE A 112 -5.61 20.00 -1.71
CA ILE A 112 -6.44 20.04 -0.51
C ILE A 112 -6.13 21.33 0.27
N PRO A 113 -7.07 22.28 0.43
CA PRO A 113 -6.80 23.60 0.98
C PRO A 113 -6.23 23.58 2.40
N MET A 114 -6.60 22.58 3.18
CA MET A 114 -6.21 22.42 4.59
C MET A 114 -4.73 22.00 4.77
N VAL A 115 -4.13 21.30 3.80
CA VAL A 115 -2.77 20.73 3.89
C VAL A 115 -1.81 21.36 2.89
N LYS A 116 -2.32 22.23 2.02
CA LYS A 116 -1.61 22.83 0.88
C LYS A 116 -0.28 23.49 1.26
N LYS A 117 -0.24 24.30 2.33
CA LYS A 117 0.96 25.01 2.76
C LYS A 117 2.04 24.04 3.24
N TRP A 118 1.66 23.05 4.04
CA TRP A 118 2.56 22.02 4.56
C TRP A 118 3.05 21.11 3.44
N ALA A 119 2.15 20.64 2.57
CA ALA A 119 2.49 19.75 1.47
C ALA A 119 3.44 20.40 0.45
N ARG A 120 3.29 21.70 0.16
CA ARG A 120 4.22 22.45 -0.71
C ARG A 120 5.61 22.58 -0.10
N GLY A 121 5.70 23.01 1.16
CA GLY A 121 6.98 23.12 1.85
C GLY A 121 7.71 21.77 1.96
N PHE A 122 6.97 20.69 2.21
CA PHE A 122 7.51 19.35 2.22
C PHE A 122 7.95 18.88 0.82
N ALA A 123 7.14 19.13 -0.21
CA ALA A 123 7.47 18.79 -1.59
C ALA A 123 8.74 19.47 -2.09
N GLU A 124 8.91 20.76 -1.80
CA GLU A 124 10.11 21.53 -2.19
C GLU A 124 11.35 21.08 -1.40
N SER A 125 11.20 20.91 -0.07
CA SER A 125 12.32 20.51 0.80
C SER A 125 12.81 19.07 0.54
N LYS A 126 11.97 18.18 0.03
CA LYS A 126 12.27 16.74 -0.15
C LYS A 126 12.12 16.25 -1.59
N LYS A 127 12.10 17.17 -2.56
CA LYS A 127 11.88 16.86 -3.97
C LYS A 127 12.83 15.78 -4.48
N GLU A 128 14.11 15.92 -4.25
CA GLU A 128 15.14 14.97 -4.67
C GLU A 128 14.94 13.58 -4.02
N THR A 129 14.60 13.54 -2.73
CA THR A 129 14.30 12.28 -2.03
C THR A 129 13.07 11.60 -2.61
N LEU A 130 12.05 12.37 -2.96
CA LEU A 130 10.82 11.85 -3.56
C LEU A 130 11.04 11.31 -4.97
N GLU A 131 11.87 11.99 -5.77
CA GLU A 131 12.28 11.51 -7.09
C GLU A 131 13.05 10.21 -6.97
N GLN A 132 14.02 10.12 -6.06
CA GLN A 132 14.76 8.88 -5.80
C GLN A 132 13.87 7.72 -5.35
N ILE A 133 12.84 7.99 -4.53
CA ILE A 133 11.88 6.98 -4.08
C ILE A 133 11.05 6.49 -5.27
N ASP A 134 10.53 7.39 -6.09
CA ASP A 134 9.73 7.05 -7.26
C ASP A 134 10.53 6.25 -8.30
N ASP A 135 11.78 6.64 -8.54
CA ASP A 135 12.69 5.92 -9.43
C ASP A 135 12.99 4.50 -8.92
N GLN A 136 13.23 4.34 -7.63
CA GLN A 136 13.47 3.02 -7.03
C GLN A 136 12.22 2.12 -7.10
N ILE A 137 11.02 2.66 -6.88
CA ILE A 137 9.76 1.91 -7.02
C ILE A 137 9.55 1.50 -8.49
N ALA A 138 9.81 2.39 -9.43
CA ALA A 138 9.70 2.12 -10.86
C ALA A 138 10.71 1.05 -11.32
N MET A 139 11.95 1.12 -10.85
CA MET A 139 12.99 0.10 -11.11
C MET A 139 12.58 -1.27 -10.60
N LEU A 140 12.07 -1.36 -9.37
CA LEU A 140 11.62 -2.63 -8.78
C LEU A 140 10.47 -3.24 -9.59
N HIS A 141 9.50 -2.42 -10.01
CA HIS A 141 8.41 -2.89 -10.85
C HIS A 141 8.86 -3.27 -12.28
N GLY A 142 9.78 -2.54 -12.87
CA GLY A 142 10.28 -2.77 -14.23
C GLY A 142 11.17 -4.00 -14.35
N GLN A 143 12.15 -4.14 -13.46
CA GLN A 143 13.18 -5.18 -13.53
C GLN A 143 12.76 -6.52 -12.88
N HIS A 144 11.89 -6.49 -11.87
CA HIS A 144 11.51 -7.67 -11.09
C HIS A 144 9.99 -7.94 -11.07
N LYS A 145 9.33 -7.86 -12.22
CA LYS A 145 7.88 -8.11 -12.34
C LYS A 145 7.44 -9.41 -11.69
N ARG A 146 8.21 -10.50 -11.90
CA ARG A 146 7.91 -11.81 -11.31
C ARG A 146 7.90 -11.76 -9.78
N THR A 147 8.88 -11.10 -9.18
CA THR A 147 8.97 -10.95 -7.73
C THR A 147 7.81 -10.09 -7.19
N PHE A 148 7.44 -9.03 -7.93
CA PHE A 148 6.31 -8.19 -7.59
C PHE A 148 4.99 -8.98 -7.54
N TYR A 149 4.66 -9.73 -8.62
CA TYR A 149 3.44 -10.54 -8.66
C TYR A 149 3.47 -11.69 -7.65
N LEU A 150 4.62 -12.29 -7.40
CA LEU A 150 4.77 -13.35 -6.40
C LEU A 150 4.54 -12.79 -4.99
N SER A 151 5.06 -11.62 -4.67
CA SER A 151 4.82 -10.93 -3.39
C SER A 151 3.35 -10.56 -3.22
N LEU A 152 2.71 -10.03 -4.26
CA LEU A 152 1.29 -9.71 -4.23
C LEU A 152 0.44 -10.98 -4.00
N PHE A 153 0.73 -12.05 -4.71
CA PHE A 153 0.05 -13.33 -4.55
C PHE A 153 0.22 -13.89 -3.12
N SER A 154 1.44 -13.84 -2.59
CA SER A 154 1.75 -14.24 -1.21
C SER A 154 0.97 -13.43 -0.18
N GLU A 155 0.85 -12.10 -0.37
CA GLU A 155 0.06 -11.22 0.51
C GLU A 155 -1.43 -11.55 0.45
N VAL A 156 -1.99 -11.76 -0.73
CA VAL A 156 -3.40 -12.16 -0.90
C VAL A 156 -3.65 -13.54 -0.28
N ALA A 157 -2.76 -14.51 -0.53
CA ALA A 157 -2.86 -15.85 0.05
C ALA A 157 -2.81 -15.82 1.59
N ALA A 158 -1.92 -15.03 2.17
CA ALA A 158 -1.84 -14.84 3.61
C ALA A 158 -3.15 -14.30 4.20
N ARG A 159 -3.83 -13.38 3.51
CA ARG A 159 -5.14 -12.86 3.94
C ARG A 159 -6.26 -13.88 3.85
N VAL A 160 -6.26 -14.68 2.78
CA VAL A 160 -7.23 -15.78 2.67
C VAL A 160 -7.04 -16.77 3.82
N LEU A 161 -5.79 -17.16 4.13
CA LEU A 161 -5.49 -18.03 5.26
C LEU A 161 -5.92 -17.41 6.60
N GLN A 162 -5.65 -16.12 6.79
CA GLN A 162 -6.08 -15.40 7.99
C GLN A 162 -7.61 -15.33 8.14
N SER A 163 -8.35 -15.30 7.03
CA SER A 163 -9.82 -15.31 7.05
C SER A 163 -10.41 -16.71 7.36
N VAL A 164 -9.64 -17.76 7.14
CA VAL A 164 -10.06 -19.16 7.46
C VAL A 164 -9.83 -19.48 8.94
N GLU A 165 -8.96 -18.73 9.62
CA GLU A 165 -8.63 -18.94 11.04
C GLU A 165 -9.73 -18.43 12.00
N ILE A 166 -10.75 -17.72 11.50
CA ILE A 166 -11.91 -17.23 12.26
C ILE A 166 -13.06 -18.23 12.14
#